data_b3054865a37a6cd4be4c5ce6ffb727db
#
_entry.id   b3054865a37a6cd4be4c5ce6ffb727db
#
_cell.length_a   1.000
_cell.length_b   1.000
_cell.length_c   1.000
_cell.angle_alpha   90.00
_cell.angle_beta   90.00
_cell.angle_gamma   90.00
#
_symmetry.space_group_name_H-M   'P 1'
#
loop_
_entity.id
_entity.type
_entity.pdbx_description
1 polymer ?
#
loop_
_entity_poly.entity_id
_entity_poly.type
_entity_poly.pdbx_seq_one_letter_code
_entity_poly.pdbx_strand_id
1 'polypeptide(L)'
;MPQTVDTQHRLREICRIAARVFYEKGYTGASMQEIAEAVGLTKAGLYHHIGSKDRLLFEIMNYGMDILQETVLDRVASIQDPREKLRQTIAGHIDLIVRARDQEITVILHENRSLSGPLRDKIDARKREYTHFLENLIAEVQQKTDGAPSISPTLAAFALLGMINWLYQWYRIEGPVAESDLAQVFSEFFFRGLLGTQV
;
A
#
# COMPACT_ATOMS: atom_id res chain seq x y z
N MET A 1 24.91 14.55 -0.38
CA MET A 1 25.19 14.31 -1.81
C MET A 1 23.89 13.92 -2.45
N PRO A 2 23.39 14.59 -3.51
CA PRO A 2 22.23 14.13 -4.23
C PRO A 2 22.57 12.75 -4.82
N GLN A 3 21.77 11.74 -4.51
CA GLN A 3 21.83 10.47 -5.19
C GLN A 3 21.60 10.75 -6.68
N THR A 4 22.46 10.30 -7.54
CA THR A 4 22.24 10.44 -8.97
C THR A 4 21.00 9.65 -9.36
N VAL A 5 20.25 10.11 -10.38
CA VAL A 5 19.03 9.45 -10.91
C VAL A 5 19.26 7.96 -11.16
N ASP A 6 20.46 7.59 -11.57
CA ASP A 6 20.92 6.21 -11.80
C ASP A 6 20.94 5.36 -10.51
N THR A 7 21.37 5.94 -9.39
CA THR A 7 21.39 5.23 -8.08
C THR A 7 20.00 4.94 -7.56
N GLN A 8 19.05 5.87 -7.71
CA GLN A 8 17.65 5.66 -7.31
C GLN A 8 16.96 4.62 -8.19
N HIS A 9 17.20 4.67 -9.50
CA HIS A 9 16.67 3.68 -10.42
C HIS A 9 17.16 2.27 -10.08
N ARG A 10 18.47 2.13 -9.81
CA ARG A 10 19.05 0.84 -9.41
C ARG A 10 18.49 0.33 -8.08
N LEU A 11 18.28 1.21 -7.10
CA LEU A 11 17.69 0.83 -5.83
C LEU A 11 16.24 0.30 -6.01
N ARG A 12 15.42 0.98 -6.81
CA ARG A 12 14.06 0.54 -7.12
C ARG A 12 14.05 -0.83 -7.81
N GLU A 13 14.97 -1.06 -8.73
CA GLU A 13 15.13 -2.37 -9.40
C GLU A 13 15.49 -3.49 -8.40
N ILE A 14 16.44 -3.22 -7.50
CA ILE A 14 16.80 -4.14 -6.42
C ILE A 14 15.59 -4.44 -5.53
N CYS A 15 14.86 -3.41 -5.10
CA CYS A 15 13.68 -3.56 -4.26
C CYS A 15 12.62 -4.43 -4.93
N ARG A 16 12.32 -4.20 -6.22
CA ARG A 16 11.34 -4.97 -6.97
C ARG A 16 11.69 -6.46 -7.07
N ILE A 17 12.94 -6.78 -7.38
CA ILE A 17 13.38 -8.17 -7.49
C ILE A 17 13.44 -8.84 -6.11
N ALA A 18 13.94 -8.13 -5.09
CA ALA A 18 14.03 -8.65 -3.73
C ALA A 18 12.65 -8.85 -3.10
N ALA A 19 11.65 -8.01 -3.42
CA ALA A 19 10.28 -8.18 -2.98
C ALA A 19 9.70 -9.53 -3.41
N ARG A 20 10.01 -9.99 -4.63
CA ARG A 20 9.61 -11.31 -5.11
C ARG A 20 10.18 -12.43 -4.24
N VAL A 21 11.47 -12.35 -3.89
CA VAL A 21 12.12 -13.35 -3.05
C VAL A 21 11.50 -13.37 -1.65
N PHE A 22 11.21 -12.21 -1.07
CA PHE A 22 10.52 -12.12 0.21
C PHE A 22 9.07 -12.62 0.14
N TYR A 23 8.36 -12.34 -0.94
CA TYR A 23 7.01 -12.85 -1.15
C TYR A 23 6.97 -14.39 -1.20
N GLU A 24 7.90 -14.99 -1.95
CA GLU A 24 7.95 -16.44 -2.17
C GLU A 24 8.44 -17.23 -0.94
N LYS A 25 9.42 -16.68 -0.19
CA LYS A 25 10.13 -17.40 0.88
C LYS A 25 9.87 -16.86 2.29
N GLY A 26 9.18 -15.75 2.39
CA GLY A 26 9.06 -14.96 3.61
C GLY A 26 10.38 -14.27 3.98
N TYR A 27 10.30 -13.25 4.85
CA TYR A 27 11.48 -12.54 5.30
C TYR A 27 12.51 -13.47 5.94
N THR A 28 12.10 -14.34 6.86
CA THR A 28 13.02 -15.24 7.58
C THR A 28 13.69 -16.26 6.65
N GLY A 29 12.94 -16.83 5.70
CA GLY A 29 13.40 -17.87 4.79
C GLY A 29 14.33 -17.39 3.66
N ALA A 30 14.22 -16.13 3.25
CA ALA A 30 15.04 -15.56 2.20
C ALA A 30 16.46 -15.25 2.71
N SER A 31 17.50 -15.58 1.95
CA SER A 31 18.89 -15.22 2.26
C SER A 31 19.38 -14.07 1.41
N MET A 32 20.33 -13.26 1.93
CA MET A 32 20.99 -12.20 1.15
C MET A 32 21.80 -12.74 -0.04
N GLN A 33 22.20 -14.01 -0.01
CA GLN A 33 22.86 -14.65 -1.13
C GLN A 33 21.88 -14.88 -2.30
N GLU A 34 20.72 -15.48 -2.02
CA GLU A 34 19.67 -15.71 -3.02
C GLU A 34 19.15 -14.41 -3.63
N ILE A 35 18.97 -13.38 -2.78
CA ILE A 35 18.58 -12.05 -3.27
C ILE A 35 19.66 -11.46 -4.18
N ALA A 36 20.93 -11.56 -3.81
CA ALA A 36 22.04 -11.07 -4.63
C ALA A 36 22.06 -11.76 -6.01
N GLU A 37 21.92 -13.08 -6.02
CA GLU A 37 21.82 -13.86 -7.26
C GLU A 37 20.63 -13.43 -8.12
N ALA A 38 19.45 -13.24 -7.52
CA ALA A 38 18.26 -12.80 -8.23
C ALA A 38 18.41 -11.40 -8.86
N VAL A 39 19.12 -10.46 -8.20
CA VAL A 39 19.36 -9.11 -8.73
C VAL A 39 20.59 -9.00 -9.63
N GLY A 40 21.30 -10.12 -9.85
CA GLY A 40 22.53 -10.15 -10.67
C GLY A 40 23.73 -9.45 -10.02
N LEU A 41 23.83 -9.49 -8.69
CA LEU A 41 24.92 -8.93 -7.90
C LEU A 41 25.67 -10.02 -7.14
N THR A 42 26.90 -9.72 -6.73
CA THR A 42 27.56 -10.49 -5.67
C THR A 42 26.93 -10.15 -4.32
N LYS A 43 27.01 -11.07 -3.35
CA LYS A 43 26.54 -10.81 -1.98
C LYS A 43 27.22 -9.55 -1.39
N ALA A 44 28.53 -9.38 -1.60
CA ALA A 44 29.26 -8.18 -1.16
C ALA A 44 28.75 -6.92 -1.85
N GLY A 45 28.45 -6.98 -3.16
CA GLY A 45 27.85 -5.88 -3.92
C GLY A 45 26.48 -5.49 -3.39
N LEU A 46 25.61 -6.46 -3.09
CA LEU A 46 24.32 -6.18 -2.50
C LEU A 46 24.44 -5.52 -1.12
N TYR A 47 25.32 -6.01 -0.25
CA TYR A 47 25.58 -5.39 1.06
C TYR A 47 26.14 -3.98 0.93
N HIS A 48 26.99 -3.72 -0.07
CA HIS A 48 27.49 -2.38 -0.34
C HIS A 48 26.37 -1.39 -0.71
N HIS A 49 25.37 -1.83 -1.49
CA HIS A 49 24.23 -0.98 -1.86
C HIS A 49 23.23 -0.79 -0.73
N ILE A 50 22.96 -1.82 0.06
CA ILE A 50 21.82 -1.87 0.97
C ILE A 50 22.22 -1.85 2.45
N GLY A 51 23.37 -2.44 2.80
CA GLY A 51 23.90 -2.51 4.16
C GLY A 51 23.40 -3.72 4.97
N SER A 52 22.09 -4.00 5.02
CA SER A 52 21.53 -5.14 5.79
C SER A 52 20.23 -5.66 5.19
N LYS A 53 19.81 -6.86 5.63
CA LYS A 53 18.52 -7.45 5.24
C LYS A 53 17.34 -6.63 5.76
N ASP A 54 17.43 -6.12 6.99
CA ASP A 54 16.40 -5.24 7.56
C ASP A 54 16.29 -3.92 6.77
N ARG A 55 17.43 -3.37 6.36
CA ARG A 55 17.45 -2.18 5.51
C ARG A 55 16.83 -2.45 4.15
N LEU A 56 17.08 -3.62 3.55
CA LEU A 56 16.44 -4.01 2.29
C LEU A 56 14.93 -4.13 2.45
N LEU A 57 14.46 -4.79 3.50
CA LEU A 57 13.02 -4.88 3.78
C LEU A 57 12.40 -3.49 3.97
N PHE A 58 13.08 -2.61 4.72
CA PHE A 58 12.64 -1.22 4.87
C PHE A 58 12.56 -0.49 3.52
N GLU A 59 13.56 -0.59 2.66
CA GLU A 59 13.55 0.06 1.34
C GLU A 59 12.43 -0.46 0.45
N ILE A 60 12.14 -1.77 0.47
CA ILE A 60 11.01 -2.35 -0.25
C ILE A 60 9.68 -1.77 0.27
N MET A 61 9.49 -1.76 1.57
CA MET A 61 8.26 -1.21 2.18
C MET A 61 8.13 0.29 1.91
N ASN A 62 9.23 1.03 2.01
CA ASN A 62 9.25 2.46 1.75
C ASN A 62 8.91 2.76 0.28
N TYR A 63 9.45 1.97 -0.64
CA TYR A 63 9.12 2.08 -2.06
C TYR A 63 7.63 1.76 -2.34
N GLY A 64 7.06 0.76 -1.70
CA GLY A 64 5.62 0.52 -1.81
C GLY A 64 4.76 1.68 -1.28
N MET A 65 5.21 2.38 -0.23
CA MET A 65 4.55 3.61 0.22
C MET A 65 4.74 4.78 -0.78
N ASP A 66 5.86 4.83 -1.52
CA ASP A 66 6.04 5.79 -2.61
C ASP A 66 5.07 5.52 -3.76
N ILE A 67 4.89 4.25 -4.13
CA ILE A 67 3.90 3.84 -5.14
C ILE A 67 2.48 4.26 -4.72
N LEU A 68 2.09 4.04 -3.46
CA LEU A 68 0.81 4.51 -2.92
C LEU A 68 0.66 6.03 -3.04
N GLN A 69 1.70 6.78 -2.70
CA GLN A 69 1.71 8.24 -2.84
C GLN A 69 1.48 8.66 -4.30
N GLU A 70 2.31 8.15 -5.21
CA GLU A 70 2.30 8.53 -6.63
C GLU A 70 1.02 8.09 -7.36
N THR A 71 0.51 6.88 -7.06
CA THR A 71 -0.59 6.29 -7.82
C THR A 71 -1.98 6.54 -7.22
N VAL A 72 -2.06 6.87 -5.94
CA VAL A 72 -3.33 7.14 -5.25
C VAL A 72 -3.42 8.59 -4.80
N LEU A 73 -2.55 9.00 -3.86
CA LEU A 73 -2.71 10.30 -3.20
C LEU A 73 -2.50 11.49 -4.14
N ASP A 74 -1.47 11.45 -4.97
CA ASP A 74 -1.19 12.55 -5.91
C ASP A 74 -2.29 12.67 -6.98
N ARG A 75 -2.89 11.54 -7.40
CA ARG A 75 -3.98 11.56 -8.39
C ARG A 75 -5.27 12.17 -7.85
N VAL A 76 -5.56 11.99 -6.56
CA VAL A 76 -6.77 12.53 -5.96
C VAL A 76 -6.57 13.93 -5.35
N ALA A 77 -5.34 14.44 -5.33
CA ALA A 77 -4.99 15.70 -4.67
C ALA A 77 -5.82 16.89 -5.17
N SER A 78 -6.09 16.96 -6.48
CA SER A 78 -6.82 18.06 -7.11
C SER A 78 -8.35 17.93 -7.02
N ILE A 79 -8.89 16.78 -6.58
CA ILE A 79 -10.34 16.56 -6.51
C ILE A 79 -10.90 17.35 -5.31
N GLN A 80 -11.86 18.24 -5.58
CA GLN A 80 -12.44 19.12 -4.57
C GLN A 80 -13.64 18.50 -3.86
N ASP A 81 -14.44 17.69 -4.57
CA ASP A 81 -15.56 16.99 -3.94
C ASP A 81 -15.05 15.82 -3.10
N PRO A 82 -15.27 15.83 -1.75
CA PRO A 82 -14.72 14.79 -0.89
C PRO A 82 -15.33 13.41 -1.15
N ARG A 83 -16.57 13.35 -1.61
CA ARG A 83 -17.22 12.06 -1.94
C ARG A 83 -16.56 11.42 -3.16
N GLU A 84 -16.34 12.21 -4.20
CA GLU A 84 -15.63 11.75 -5.40
C GLU A 84 -14.15 11.45 -5.09
N LYS A 85 -13.50 12.29 -4.28
CA LYS A 85 -12.13 12.04 -3.82
C LYS A 85 -12.01 10.70 -3.08
N LEU A 86 -12.94 10.40 -2.18
CA LEU A 86 -12.96 9.13 -1.45
C LEU A 86 -13.22 7.94 -2.39
N ARG A 87 -14.14 8.10 -3.36
CA ARG A 87 -14.41 7.07 -4.38
C ARG A 87 -13.16 6.74 -5.19
N GLN A 88 -12.46 7.76 -5.67
CA GLN A 88 -11.24 7.60 -6.45
C GLN A 88 -10.08 7.05 -5.61
N THR A 89 -10.02 7.41 -4.32
CA THR A 89 -9.06 6.83 -3.38
C THR A 89 -9.30 5.33 -3.18
N ILE A 90 -10.56 4.91 -3.00
CA ILE A 90 -10.93 3.49 -2.89
C ILE A 90 -10.55 2.74 -4.16
N ALA A 91 -10.93 3.26 -5.32
CA ALA A 91 -10.62 2.64 -6.61
C ALA A 91 -9.11 2.52 -6.85
N GLY A 92 -8.36 3.59 -6.62
CA GLY A 92 -6.91 3.59 -6.76
C GLY A 92 -6.20 2.64 -5.81
N HIS A 93 -6.68 2.53 -4.55
CA HIS A 93 -6.10 1.59 -3.59
C HIS A 93 -6.41 0.13 -3.96
N ILE A 94 -7.61 -0.16 -4.46
CA ILE A 94 -7.96 -1.49 -5.00
C ILE A 94 -7.08 -1.83 -6.19
N ASP A 95 -6.95 -0.92 -7.17
CA ASP A 95 -6.09 -1.06 -8.33
C ASP A 95 -4.64 -1.37 -7.92
N LEU A 96 -4.13 -0.66 -6.91
CA LEU A 96 -2.80 -0.87 -6.36
C LEU A 96 -2.62 -2.29 -5.78
N ILE A 97 -3.60 -2.81 -5.03
CA ILE A 97 -3.54 -4.16 -4.46
C ILE A 97 -3.70 -5.25 -5.54
N VAL A 98 -4.62 -5.04 -6.47
CA VAL A 98 -5.00 -6.02 -7.48
C VAL A 98 -3.93 -6.13 -8.58
N ARG A 99 -3.42 -4.99 -9.05
CA ARG A 99 -2.36 -4.93 -10.06
C ARG A 99 -0.97 -5.04 -9.48
N ALA A 100 -0.85 -5.18 -8.17
CA ALA A 100 0.44 -5.40 -7.51
C ALA A 100 1.09 -6.70 -8.00
N ARG A 101 1.38 -6.75 -9.33
CA ARG A 101 2.43 -7.61 -9.91
C ARG A 101 3.76 -7.31 -9.24
N ASP A 102 3.88 -6.12 -8.69
CA ASP A 102 4.99 -5.63 -7.89
C ASP A 102 4.69 -6.03 -6.46
N GLN A 103 5.38 -7.04 -6.00
CA GLN A 103 5.16 -7.73 -4.72
C GLN A 103 5.50 -6.86 -3.50
N GLU A 104 5.98 -5.62 -3.73
CA GLU A 104 6.32 -4.65 -2.69
C GLU A 104 5.12 -4.33 -1.79
N ILE A 105 3.93 -4.16 -2.39
CA ILE A 105 2.70 -3.89 -1.63
C ILE A 105 2.33 -5.10 -0.78
N THR A 106 2.45 -6.30 -1.33
CA THR A 106 2.18 -7.53 -0.59
C THR A 106 3.18 -7.71 0.56
N VAL A 107 4.46 -7.38 0.35
CA VAL A 107 5.49 -7.41 1.41
C VAL A 107 5.14 -6.45 2.54
N ILE A 108 4.62 -5.24 2.27
CA ILE A 108 4.17 -4.31 3.33
C ILE A 108 3.08 -4.95 4.20
N LEU A 109 2.17 -5.71 3.60
CA LEU A 109 1.06 -6.31 4.32
C LEU A 109 1.49 -7.56 5.11
N HIS A 110 2.33 -8.41 4.51
CA HIS A 110 2.78 -9.67 5.11
C HIS A 110 3.88 -9.50 6.15
N GLU A 111 4.91 -8.72 5.83
CA GLU A 111 6.13 -8.64 6.62
C GLU A 111 6.10 -7.49 7.65
N ASN A 112 4.91 -6.99 7.96
CA ASN A 112 4.73 -5.86 8.87
C ASN A 112 5.39 -6.03 10.25
N ARG A 113 5.56 -7.28 10.70
CA ARG A 113 6.17 -7.61 12.00
C ARG A 113 7.66 -7.92 11.93
N SER A 114 8.20 -8.04 10.72
CA SER A 114 9.60 -8.46 10.50
C SER A 114 10.61 -7.32 10.68
N LEU A 115 10.15 -6.05 10.63
CA LEU A 115 10.96 -4.90 11.00
C LEU A 115 10.83 -4.57 12.50
N SER A 116 11.89 -4.00 13.07
CA SER A 116 11.92 -3.51 14.44
C SER A 116 12.69 -2.18 14.56
N GLY A 117 12.57 -1.52 15.71
CA GLY A 117 13.29 -0.29 16.01
C GLY A 117 13.02 0.86 15.03
N PRO A 118 14.00 1.76 14.82
CA PRO A 118 13.78 3.00 14.05
C PRO A 118 13.32 2.82 12.59
N LEU A 119 13.65 1.68 11.96
CA LEU A 119 13.18 1.40 10.59
C LEU A 119 11.68 1.10 10.58
N ARG A 120 11.21 0.35 11.57
CA ARG A 120 9.78 0.11 11.75
C ARG A 120 9.03 1.41 12.02
N ASP A 121 9.55 2.24 12.95
CA ASP A 121 8.89 3.50 13.32
C ASP A 121 8.65 4.40 12.10
N LYS A 122 9.60 4.44 11.15
CA LYS A 122 9.49 5.20 9.91
C LYS A 122 8.36 4.68 9.01
N ILE A 123 8.25 3.36 8.82
CA ILE A 123 7.16 2.77 8.01
C ILE A 123 5.81 2.96 8.70
N ASP A 124 5.75 2.75 10.01
CA ASP A 124 4.52 2.94 10.78
C ASP A 124 4.07 4.42 10.77
N ALA A 125 5.00 5.38 10.72
CA ALA A 125 4.68 6.79 10.54
C ALA A 125 3.99 7.05 9.18
N ARG A 126 4.55 6.55 8.08
CA ARG A 126 3.94 6.68 6.74
C ARG A 126 2.55 6.03 6.65
N LYS A 127 2.40 4.85 7.27
CA LYS A 127 1.08 4.18 7.34
C LYS A 127 0.07 5.00 8.13
N ARG A 128 0.48 5.62 9.24
CA ARG A 128 -0.38 6.53 10.01
C ARG A 128 -0.78 7.76 9.21
N GLU A 129 0.14 8.37 8.45
CA GLU A 129 -0.17 9.49 7.57
C GLU A 129 -1.28 9.15 6.57
N TYR A 130 -1.19 7.98 5.94
CA TYR A 130 -2.25 7.51 5.03
C TYR A 130 -3.57 7.24 5.76
N THR A 131 -3.53 6.64 6.95
CA THR A 131 -4.73 6.42 7.76
C THR A 131 -5.39 7.74 8.14
N HIS A 132 -4.61 8.74 8.58
CA HIS A 132 -5.13 10.07 8.89
C HIS A 132 -5.70 10.79 7.67
N PHE A 133 -5.10 10.64 6.49
CA PHE A 133 -5.70 11.13 5.26
C PHE A 133 -7.11 10.56 5.03
N LEU A 134 -7.28 9.25 5.20
CA LEU A 134 -8.59 8.59 5.06
C LEU A 134 -9.58 9.05 6.15
N GLU A 135 -9.15 9.14 7.41
CA GLU A 135 -9.97 9.64 8.52
C GLU A 135 -10.52 11.03 8.24
N ASN A 136 -9.67 11.96 7.82
CA ASN A 136 -10.05 13.32 7.51
C ASN A 136 -11.02 13.36 6.32
N LEU A 137 -10.74 12.62 5.27
CA LEU A 137 -11.58 12.58 4.08
C LEU A 137 -12.97 11.99 4.38
N ILE A 138 -13.03 10.93 5.19
CA ILE A 138 -14.29 10.33 5.65
C ILE A 138 -15.08 11.34 6.50
N ALA A 139 -14.43 12.05 7.40
CA ALA A 139 -15.10 13.08 8.22
C ALA A 139 -15.68 14.21 7.34
N GLU A 140 -14.94 14.66 6.32
CA GLU A 140 -15.44 15.65 5.37
C GLU A 140 -16.67 15.16 4.59
N VAL A 141 -16.68 13.89 4.16
CA VAL A 141 -17.82 13.28 3.47
C VAL A 141 -19.04 13.25 4.38
N GLN A 142 -18.88 12.84 5.64
CA GLN A 142 -19.98 12.81 6.61
C GLN A 142 -20.54 14.20 6.91
N GLN A 143 -19.67 15.20 7.11
CA GLN A 143 -20.08 16.59 7.38
C GLN A 143 -20.89 17.22 6.24
N LYS A 144 -20.61 16.83 4.99
CA LYS A 144 -21.31 17.31 3.80
C LYS A 144 -22.55 16.50 3.42
N THR A 145 -22.90 15.47 4.21
CA THR A 145 -24.05 14.61 3.96
C THR A 145 -25.07 14.77 5.09
N ASP A 146 -26.20 15.39 4.79
CA ASP A 146 -27.29 15.56 5.75
C ASP A 146 -27.83 14.19 6.21
N GLY A 147 -28.02 14.04 7.53
CA GLY A 147 -28.54 12.80 8.09
C GLY A 147 -27.58 11.61 8.07
N ALA A 148 -26.29 11.82 7.76
CA ALA A 148 -25.32 10.74 7.84
C ALA A 148 -25.23 10.17 9.26
N PRO A 149 -25.14 8.84 9.41
CA PRO A 149 -24.94 8.21 10.71
C PRO A 149 -23.66 8.70 11.39
N SER A 150 -23.67 8.83 12.72
CA SER A 150 -22.50 9.21 13.51
C SER A 150 -21.55 8.01 13.67
N ILE A 151 -20.84 7.68 12.60
CA ILE A 151 -19.82 6.63 12.59
C ILE A 151 -18.44 7.28 12.81
N SER A 152 -17.64 6.73 13.72
CA SER A 152 -16.27 7.21 13.93
C SER A 152 -15.45 7.14 12.62
N PRO A 153 -14.89 8.27 12.13
CA PRO A 153 -14.05 8.27 10.93
C PRO A 153 -12.85 7.32 11.06
N THR A 154 -12.25 7.22 12.24
CA THR A 154 -11.16 6.28 12.54
C THR A 154 -11.60 4.82 12.34
N LEU A 155 -12.72 4.41 12.91
CA LEU A 155 -13.23 3.05 12.74
C LEU A 155 -13.63 2.76 11.29
N ALA A 156 -14.23 3.73 10.61
CA ALA A 156 -14.54 3.61 9.19
C ALA A 156 -13.29 3.48 8.31
N ALA A 157 -12.23 4.25 8.59
CA ALA A 157 -10.95 4.14 7.89
C ALA A 157 -10.32 2.74 8.09
N PHE A 158 -10.30 2.21 9.31
CA PHE A 158 -9.78 0.86 9.55
C PHE A 158 -10.65 -0.22 8.92
N ALA A 159 -11.97 -0.07 8.91
CA ALA A 159 -12.87 -1.00 8.21
C ALA A 159 -12.58 -1.01 6.70
N LEU A 160 -12.45 0.18 6.09
CA LEU A 160 -12.10 0.33 4.67
C LEU A 160 -10.75 -0.32 4.35
N LEU A 161 -9.72 -0.01 5.14
CA LEU A 161 -8.39 -0.61 4.97
C LEU A 161 -8.42 -2.13 5.13
N GLY A 162 -9.19 -2.65 6.09
CA GLY A 162 -9.37 -4.10 6.28
C GLY A 162 -10.01 -4.76 5.07
N MET A 163 -11.05 -4.15 4.49
CA MET A 163 -11.71 -4.65 3.28
C MET A 163 -10.75 -4.69 2.09
N ILE A 164 -10.06 -3.59 1.80
CA ILE A 164 -9.21 -3.47 0.62
C ILE A 164 -7.95 -4.32 0.79
N ASN A 165 -7.26 -4.20 1.93
CA ASN A 165 -6.02 -4.94 2.15
C ASN A 165 -6.20 -6.45 2.15
N TRP A 166 -7.41 -6.97 2.44
CA TRP A 166 -7.66 -8.42 2.40
C TRP A 166 -7.75 -8.98 0.98
N LEU A 167 -7.92 -8.13 -0.06
CA LEU A 167 -8.00 -8.54 -1.47
C LEU A 167 -6.79 -9.38 -1.89
N TYR A 168 -5.58 -9.07 -1.44
CA TYR A 168 -4.39 -9.84 -1.81
C TYR A 168 -4.46 -11.33 -1.43
N GLN A 169 -5.30 -11.71 -0.48
CA GLN A 169 -5.45 -13.09 -0.02
C GLN A 169 -6.32 -13.93 -0.98
N TRP A 170 -7.39 -13.36 -1.50
CA TRP A 170 -8.40 -14.13 -2.21
C TRP A 170 -8.64 -13.72 -3.66
N TYR A 171 -8.36 -12.47 -4.02
CA TYR A 171 -8.63 -12.02 -5.38
C TYR A 171 -7.65 -12.66 -6.37
N ARG A 172 -8.18 -13.01 -7.55
CA ARG A 172 -7.42 -13.56 -8.67
C ARG A 172 -7.77 -12.79 -9.94
N ILE A 173 -6.78 -12.27 -10.66
CA ILE A 173 -6.97 -11.47 -11.90
C ILE A 173 -7.72 -12.28 -12.97
N GLU A 174 -7.43 -13.60 -13.05
CA GLU A 174 -8.08 -14.51 -13.99
C GLU A 174 -9.38 -15.12 -13.43
N GLY A 175 -9.85 -14.64 -12.27
CA GLY A 175 -11.06 -15.09 -11.61
C GLY A 175 -12.34 -14.54 -12.25
N PRO A 176 -13.52 -14.98 -11.76
CA PRO A 176 -14.81 -14.57 -12.31
C PRO A 176 -15.21 -13.12 -11.98
N VAL A 177 -14.50 -12.45 -11.07
CA VAL A 177 -14.80 -11.08 -10.62
C VAL A 177 -13.88 -10.09 -11.32
N ALA A 178 -14.46 -9.18 -12.10
CA ALA A 178 -13.69 -8.14 -12.75
C ALA A 178 -13.18 -7.08 -11.74
N GLU A 179 -12.03 -6.51 -12.01
CA GLU A 179 -11.44 -5.45 -11.16
C GLU A 179 -12.35 -4.23 -11.02
N SER A 180 -13.01 -3.83 -12.13
CA SER A 180 -14.00 -2.74 -12.13
C SER A 180 -15.14 -2.97 -11.16
N ASP A 181 -15.57 -4.23 -11.03
CA ASP A 181 -16.68 -4.60 -10.14
C ASP A 181 -16.26 -4.50 -8.67
N LEU A 182 -15.00 -4.84 -8.35
CA LEU A 182 -14.46 -4.65 -6.99
C LEU A 182 -14.52 -3.19 -6.55
N ALA A 183 -14.00 -2.28 -7.37
CA ALA A 183 -13.97 -0.87 -7.04
C ALA A 183 -15.39 -0.31 -6.88
N GLN A 184 -16.32 -0.70 -7.76
CA GLN A 184 -17.70 -0.29 -7.69
C GLN A 184 -18.41 -0.84 -6.44
N VAL A 185 -18.34 -2.16 -6.23
CA VAL A 185 -19.04 -2.85 -5.12
C VAL A 185 -18.48 -2.40 -3.77
N PHE A 186 -17.14 -2.29 -3.62
CA PHE A 186 -16.54 -1.86 -2.36
C PHE A 186 -16.88 -0.40 -2.05
N SER A 187 -16.85 0.48 -3.07
CA SER A 187 -17.27 1.87 -2.89
C SER A 187 -18.73 1.95 -2.49
N GLU A 188 -19.61 1.26 -3.20
CA GLU A 188 -21.05 1.27 -2.91
C GLU A 188 -21.36 0.72 -1.51
N PHE A 189 -20.76 -0.42 -1.15
CA PHE A 189 -20.91 -1.03 0.15
C PHE A 189 -20.43 -0.11 1.28
N PHE A 190 -19.26 0.51 1.08
CA PHE A 190 -18.69 1.43 2.06
C PHE A 190 -19.53 2.69 2.21
N PHE A 191 -19.95 3.32 1.11
CA PHE A 191 -20.78 4.53 1.17
C PHE A 191 -22.16 4.28 1.75
N ARG A 192 -22.81 3.16 1.43
CA ARG A 192 -24.10 2.80 2.04
C ARG A 192 -23.96 2.58 3.54
N GLY A 193 -22.89 1.91 3.99
CA GLY A 193 -22.61 1.74 5.41
C GLY A 193 -22.27 3.05 6.11
N LEU A 194 -21.46 3.91 5.47
CA LEU A 194 -20.98 5.17 6.04
C LEU A 194 -22.07 6.24 6.14
N LEU A 195 -22.90 6.37 5.10
CA LEU A 195 -23.87 7.45 4.95
C LEU A 195 -25.32 7.02 5.29
N GLY A 196 -25.52 5.75 5.56
CA GLY A 196 -26.84 5.17 5.72
C GLY A 196 -27.57 4.95 4.39
N THR A 197 -28.45 4.00 4.33
CA THR A 197 -29.43 3.86 3.26
C THR A 197 -30.51 4.91 3.50
N GLN A 198 -30.62 5.87 2.61
CA GLN A 198 -31.89 6.58 2.49
C GLN A 198 -32.90 5.56 1.94
N VAL A 199 -33.75 5.06 2.81
CA VAL A 199 -34.89 4.23 2.44
C VAL A 199 -35.97 5.14 1.83
#